data_aa31423ae17f852bc8a1ba19bd7efbfa
#
_entry.id   aa31423ae17f852bc8a1ba19bd7efbfa
#
_cell.length_a   1.000
_cell.length_b   1.000
_cell.length_c   1.000
_cell.angle_alpha   90.00
_cell.angle_beta   90.00
_cell.angle_gamma   90.00
#
_symmetry.space_group_name_H-M   'P 1'
#
loop_
_entity.id
_entity.type
_entity.pdbx_description
1 polymer ?
#
loop_
_entity_poly.entity_id
_entity_poly.type
_entity_poly.pdbx_seq_one_letter_code
_entity_poly.pdbx_strand_id
1 'polypeptide(L)'
;MAVVTMKQLLDSGAHFGHQTRRWNPKMKRFIFTDRNGIYIIDLQQTLTYIDKAYEFVKETVAHGGTVLFVGTKKQAQESIAEEATRVGMPYVNQRWLGGMLTNFSTVHKRLQRLKELEAMEQTGGFEGRTKKEILMLTREKNKLERSLGGIRDMQKVPSAIWVVDTNKEHLAVNEAIKLGIPVIAILDTNCDPDQVNYPIPGNDDAIRSAALLTKVVASAVAEGLQARAGQGAGEKQDAEGAEPLAEWEQELLAGATAGTAEGEAAAKPETSTDAS
;
A
#
# COMPACT_ATOMS: atom_id res chain seq x y z
N MET A 1 2.95 15.13 -17.47
CA MET A 1 2.61 14.29 -18.66
C MET A 1 1.36 13.53 -18.31
N ALA A 2 0.42 13.34 -19.24
CA ALA A 2 -0.77 12.53 -18.97
C ALA A 2 -0.34 11.09 -18.66
N VAL A 3 -0.74 10.58 -17.52
CA VAL A 3 -0.36 9.24 -17.03
C VAL A 3 -0.95 8.13 -17.93
N VAL A 4 -2.10 8.43 -18.55
CA VAL A 4 -2.83 7.54 -19.49
C VAL A 4 -3.30 8.34 -20.68
N THR A 5 -3.27 7.73 -21.86
CA THR A 5 -3.78 8.35 -23.09
C THR A 5 -5.27 8.04 -23.28
N MET A 6 -5.99 8.93 -23.95
CA MET A 6 -7.39 8.73 -24.36
C MET A 6 -7.57 7.41 -25.15
N LYS A 7 -6.60 7.07 -26.00
CA LYS A 7 -6.63 5.83 -26.78
C LYS A 7 -6.61 4.59 -25.87
N GLN A 8 -5.76 4.57 -24.85
CA GLN A 8 -5.70 3.45 -23.89
C GLN A 8 -7.02 3.27 -23.15
N LEU A 9 -7.68 4.38 -22.74
CA LEU A 9 -9.00 4.32 -22.10
C LEU A 9 -10.08 3.79 -23.05
N LEU A 10 -10.06 4.20 -24.31
CA LEU A 10 -10.99 3.68 -25.32
C LEU A 10 -10.76 2.19 -25.59
N ASP A 11 -9.51 1.76 -25.78
CA ASP A 11 -9.14 0.37 -26.05
C ASP A 11 -9.43 -0.57 -24.87
N SER A 12 -9.38 -0.04 -23.64
CA SER A 12 -9.76 -0.79 -22.43
C SER A 12 -11.26 -0.91 -22.22
N GLY A 13 -12.07 -0.12 -22.93
CA GLY A 13 -13.52 -0.08 -22.77
C GLY A 13 -13.99 0.68 -21.52
N ALA A 14 -13.18 1.58 -21.00
CA ALA A 14 -13.51 2.38 -19.81
C ALA A 14 -14.70 3.34 -20.03
N HIS A 15 -15.04 3.65 -21.28
CA HIS A 15 -16.13 4.55 -21.66
C HIS A 15 -17.52 3.91 -21.56
N PHE A 16 -17.62 2.59 -21.49
CA PHE A 16 -18.91 1.93 -21.35
C PHE A 16 -19.41 1.98 -19.93
N GLY A 17 -20.65 2.42 -19.76
CA GLY A 17 -21.34 2.35 -18.49
C GLY A 17 -22.40 1.25 -18.47
N HIS A 18 -23.27 1.30 -17.50
CA HIS A 18 -24.40 0.37 -17.36
C HIS A 18 -25.61 0.77 -18.22
N GLN A 19 -26.58 -0.13 -18.26
CA GLN A 19 -27.87 0.12 -18.93
C GLN A 19 -28.57 1.32 -18.30
N THR A 20 -29.29 2.10 -19.14
CA THR A 20 -30.02 3.31 -18.73
C THR A 20 -31.00 3.09 -17.57
N ARG A 21 -31.52 1.88 -17.36
CA ARG A 21 -32.41 1.55 -16.23
C ARG A 21 -31.71 1.46 -14.86
N ARG A 22 -30.38 1.26 -14.85
CA ARG A 22 -29.61 1.03 -13.61
C ARG A 22 -28.78 2.21 -13.17
N TRP A 23 -28.94 3.35 -13.79
CA TRP A 23 -28.11 4.51 -13.53
C TRP A 23 -28.48 5.24 -12.25
N ASN A 24 -27.49 5.97 -11.69
CA ASN A 24 -27.72 6.90 -10.60
C ASN A 24 -27.83 8.33 -11.20
N PRO A 25 -28.90 9.09 -10.91
CA PRO A 25 -29.05 10.47 -11.40
C PRO A 25 -27.89 11.39 -11.07
N LYS A 26 -27.20 11.19 -9.95
CA LYS A 26 -26.03 11.96 -9.55
C LYS A 26 -24.84 11.81 -10.51
N MET A 27 -24.79 10.70 -11.26
CA MET A 27 -23.78 10.44 -12.28
C MET A 27 -24.00 11.18 -13.58
N LYS A 28 -25.13 11.91 -13.75
CA LYS A 28 -25.44 12.67 -14.96
C LYS A 28 -24.28 13.57 -15.43
N ARG A 29 -23.54 14.13 -14.49
CA ARG A 29 -22.40 15.05 -14.76
C ARG A 29 -21.21 14.38 -15.48
N PHE A 30 -21.11 13.03 -15.39
CA PHE A 30 -20.03 12.26 -15.99
C PHE A 30 -20.43 11.51 -17.26
N ILE A 31 -21.72 11.58 -17.61
CA ILE A 31 -22.27 10.89 -18.79
C ILE A 31 -22.20 11.82 -19.98
N PHE A 32 -21.57 11.34 -21.06
CA PHE A 32 -21.49 12.06 -22.32
C PHE A 32 -22.76 11.89 -23.15
N THR A 33 -23.22 10.66 -23.35
CA THR A 33 -24.42 10.32 -24.14
C THR A 33 -24.91 8.92 -23.78
N ASP A 34 -26.02 8.51 -24.38
CA ASP A 34 -26.46 7.13 -24.39
C ASP A 34 -26.47 6.56 -25.82
N ARG A 35 -26.14 5.29 -25.98
CA ARG A 35 -26.19 4.59 -27.25
C ARG A 35 -26.67 3.16 -27.02
N ASN A 36 -27.70 2.76 -27.78
CA ASN A 36 -28.30 1.43 -27.66
C ASN A 36 -28.76 1.06 -26.22
N GLY A 37 -29.21 2.04 -25.43
CA GLY A 37 -29.66 1.81 -24.07
C GLY A 37 -28.51 1.61 -23.05
N ILE A 38 -27.28 1.95 -23.41
CA ILE A 38 -26.09 1.93 -22.54
C ILE A 38 -25.54 3.36 -22.46
N TYR A 39 -25.23 3.82 -21.27
CA TYR A 39 -24.57 5.11 -21.08
C TYR A 39 -23.09 5.07 -21.48
N ILE A 40 -22.63 6.16 -22.07
CA ILE A 40 -21.23 6.37 -22.41
C ILE A 40 -20.66 7.45 -21.48
N ILE A 41 -19.58 7.12 -20.80
CA ILE A 41 -18.89 7.99 -19.86
C ILE A 41 -17.97 8.95 -20.63
N ASP A 42 -17.88 10.18 -20.15
CA ASP A 42 -17.00 11.21 -20.72
C ASP A 42 -15.55 10.99 -20.30
N LEU A 43 -14.75 10.48 -21.22
CA LEU A 43 -13.34 10.17 -20.97
C LEU A 43 -12.45 11.42 -20.81
N GLN A 44 -12.86 12.59 -21.27
CA GLN A 44 -12.09 13.83 -21.06
C GLN A 44 -12.12 14.20 -19.57
N GLN A 45 -13.29 14.09 -18.96
CA GLN A 45 -13.42 14.27 -17.51
C GLN A 45 -12.66 13.17 -16.76
N THR A 46 -12.77 11.90 -17.22
CA THR A 46 -12.04 10.77 -16.61
C THR A 46 -10.55 11.05 -16.52
N LEU A 47 -9.91 11.54 -17.58
CA LEU A 47 -8.49 11.91 -17.57
C LEU A 47 -8.16 12.95 -16.47
N THR A 48 -8.97 14.00 -16.39
CA THR A 48 -8.77 15.05 -15.37
C THR A 48 -8.88 14.51 -13.94
N TYR A 49 -9.80 13.56 -13.71
CA TYR A 49 -9.96 12.93 -12.39
C TYR A 49 -8.86 11.91 -12.10
N ILE A 50 -8.36 11.21 -13.11
CA ILE A 50 -7.19 10.34 -12.99
C ILE A 50 -5.97 11.15 -12.53
N ASP A 51 -5.68 12.29 -13.18
CA ASP A 51 -4.53 13.12 -12.82
C ASP A 51 -4.61 13.60 -11.37
N LYS A 52 -5.79 14.07 -10.92
CA LYS A 52 -6.01 14.47 -9.52
C LYS A 52 -5.82 13.31 -8.52
N ALA A 53 -6.36 12.15 -8.85
CA ALA A 53 -6.22 10.98 -8.00
C ALA A 53 -4.77 10.50 -7.94
N TYR A 54 -4.05 10.58 -9.07
CA TYR A 54 -2.65 10.22 -9.18
C TYR A 54 -1.76 11.09 -8.28
N GLU A 55 -1.91 12.41 -8.36
CA GLU A 55 -1.15 13.33 -7.52
C GLU A 55 -1.43 13.10 -6.04
N PHE A 56 -2.69 12.95 -5.66
CA PHE A 56 -3.07 12.66 -4.27
C PHE A 56 -2.43 11.37 -3.75
N VAL A 57 -2.48 10.27 -4.53
CA VAL A 57 -1.88 8.99 -4.14
C VAL A 57 -0.36 9.13 -3.99
N LYS A 58 0.29 9.76 -4.96
CA LYS A 58 1.74 10.00 -4.95
C LYS A 58 2.17 10.79 -3.71
N GLU A 59 1.50 11.90 -3.40
CA GLU A 59 1.79 12.71 -2.21
C GLU A 59 1.55 11.93 -0.91
N THR A 60 0.42 11.22 -0.81
CA THR A 60 0.10 10.41 0.36
C THR A 60 1.19 9.37 0.65
N VAL A 61 1.69 8.70 -0.39
CA VAL A 61 2.74 7.68 -0.26
C VAL A 61 4.11 8.30 -0.01
N ALA A 62 4.43 9.44 -0.62
CA ALA A 62 5.66 10.18 -0.36
C ALA A 62 5.79 10.59 1.11
N HIS A 63 4.68 10.96 1.77
CA HIS A 63 4.62 11.22 3.21
C HIS A 63 4.56 9.95 4.10
N GLY A 64 4.80 8.77 3.53
CA GLY A 64 4.81 7.50 4.27
C GLY A 64 3.43 6.90 4.52
N GLY A 65 2.39 7.37 3.85
CA GLY A 65 1.05 6.79 3.88
C GLY A 65 1.00 5.44 3.17
N THR A 66 0.03 4.62 3.56
CA THR A 66 -0.25 3.31 2.95
C THR A 66 -1.59 3.36 2.25
N VAL A 67 -1.66 2.83 1.04
CA VAL A 67 -2.91 2.71 0.25
C VAL A 67 -3.38 1.26 0.26
N LEU A 68 -4.62 1.02 0.69
CA LEU A 68 -5.23 -0.31 0.67
C LEU A 68 -6.01 -0.49 -0.64
N PHE A 69 -5.68 -1.54 -1.39
CA PHE A 69 -6.36 -1.89 -2.63
C PHE A 69 -7.53 -2.84 -2.36
N VAL A 70 -8.74 -2.46 -2.79
CA VAL A 70 -9.98 -3.21 -2.52
C VAL A 70 -10.73 -3.48 -3.81
N GLY A 71 -11.02 -4.76 -4.08
CA GLY A 71 -11.88 -5.16 -5.18
C GLY A 71 -12.14 -6.65 -5.19
N THR A 72 -13.34 -7.01 -4.78
CA THR A 72 -13.78 -8.40 -4.70
C THR A 72 -14.52 -8.85 -5.96
N LYS A 73 -14.67 -7.96 -6.95
CA LYS A 73 -15.28 -8.27 -8.23
C LYS A 73 -14.37 -9.22 -9.02
N LYS A 74 -14.91 -10.29 -9.59
CA LYS A 74 -14.10 -11.30 -10.30
C LYS A 74 -13.20 -10.70 -11.38
N GLN A 75 -13.67 -9.62 -12.02
CA GLN A 75 -12.94 -8.90 -13.06
C GLN A 75 -11.72 -8.12 -12.55
N ALA A 76 -11.72 -7.77 -11.26
CA ALA A 76 -10.67 -6.95 -10.64
C ALA A 76 -9.74 -7.75 -9.71
N GLN A 77 -10.13 -8.95 -9.27
CA GLN A 77 -9.43 -9.73 -8.25
C GLN A 77 -7.95 -9.98 -8.58
N GLU A 78 -7.65 -10.36 -9.80
CA GLU A 78 -6.31 -10.70 -10.26
C GLU A 78 -5.44 -9.45 -10.40
N SER A 79 -5.94 -8.44 -11.11
CA SER A 79 -5.21 -7.18 -11.32
C SER A 79 -4.92 -6.42 -10.01
N ILE A 80 -5.84 -6.47 -9.03
CA ILE A 80 -5.61 -5.88 -7.71
C ILE A 80 -4.50 -6.62 -6.96
N ALA A 81 -4.53 -7.95 -6.95
CA ALA A 81 -3.50 -8.73 -6.26
C ALA A 81 -2.12 -8.54 -6.91
N GLU A 82 -2.04 -8.56 -8.23
CA GLU A 82 -0.80 -8.37 -8.99
C GLU A 82 -0.19 -6.99 -8.76
N GLU A 83 -0.98 -5.94 -8.99
CA GLU A 83 -0.49 -4.57 -8.90
C GLU A 83 -0.17 -4.14 -7.46
N ALA A 84 -0.99 -4.54 -6.49
CA ALA A 84 -0.70 -4.25 -5.08
C ALA A 84 0.56 -4.97 -4.59
N THR A 85 0.75 -6.23 -5.00
CA THR A 85 1.97 -7.00 -4.67
C THR A 85 3.20 -6.36 -5.32
N ARG A 86 3.09 -5.90 -6.57
CA ARG A 86 4.17 -5.21 -7.30
C ARG A 86 4.70 -3.99 -6.53
N VAL A 87 3.82 -3.24 -5.89
CA VAL A 87 4.19 -2.01 -5.15
C VAL A 87 4.29 -2.22 -3.63
N GLY A 88 4.15 -3.45 -3.14
CA GLY A 88 4.25 -3.77 -1.71
C GLY A 88 3.13 -3.16 -0.85
N MET A 89 1.96 -2.92 -1.42
CA MET A 89 0.79 -2.37 -0.71
C MET A 89 -0.20 -3.46 -0.31
N PRO A 90 -0.94 -3.29 0.80
CA PRO A 90 -1.95 -4.24 1.22
C PRO A 90 -3.14 -4.25 0.26
N TYR A 91 -3.80 -5.42 0.14
CA TYR A 91 -4.97 -5.57 -0.71
C TYR A 91 -6.01 -6.55 -0.16
N VAL A 92 -7.25 -6.39 -0.61
CA VAL A 92 -8.38 -7.29 -0.34
C VAL A 92 -9.06 -7.61 -1.67
N ASN A 93 -8.91 -8.84 -2.15
CA ASN A 93 -9.44 -9.27 -3.45
C ASN A 93 -10.50 -10.37 -3.38
N GLN A 94 -10.77 -10.97 -2.21
CA GLN A 94 -11.73 -12.06 -2.10
C GLN A 94 -13.08 -11.62 -1.53
N ARG A 95 -13.07 -11.16 -0.29
CA ARG A 95 -14.27 -10.71 0.41
C ARG A 95 -13.91 -9.69 1.48
N TRP A 96 -14.60 -8.57 1.50
CA TRP A 96 -14.52 -7.64 2.60
C TRP A 96 -15.22 -8.21 3.84
N LEU A 97 -14.52 -8.25 4.96
CA LEU A 97 -15.09 -8.63 6.24
C LEU A 97 -15.54 -7.37 6.98
N GLY A 98 -16.77 -7.36 7.50
CA GLY A 98 -17.24 -6.21 8.28
C GLY A 98 -16.32 -5.94 9.48
N GLY A 99 -15.94 -4.68 9.67
CA GLY A 99 -15.03 -4.26 10.74
C GLY A 99 -13.54 -4.35 10.39
N MET A 100 -13.17 -4.54 9.12
CA MET A 100 -11.75 -4.62 8.73
C MET A 100 -10.97 -3.35 9.05
N LEU A 101 -11.59 -2.19 8.97
CA LEU A 101 -11.00 -0.90 9.32
C LEU A 101 -11.48 -0.44 10.69
N THR A 102 -12.78 -0.46 10.94
CA THR A 102 -13.40 0.06 12.18
C THR A 102 -13.08 -0.79 13.42
N ASN A 103 -12.81 -2.08 13.26
CA ASN A 103 -12.40 -3.00 14.33
C ASN A 103 -11.06 -3.66 14.02
N PHE A 104 -10.09 -2.85 13.60
CA PHE A 104 -8.78 -3.33 13.17
C PHE A 104 -8.04 -4.13 14.26
N SER A 105 -8.23 -3.80 15.52
CA SER A 105 -7.62 -4.54 16.65
C SER A 105 -7.99 -6.03 16.66
N THR A 106 -9.25 -6.34 16.35
CA THR A 106 -9.73 -7.74 16.24
C THR A 106 -9.18 -8.41 14.99
N VAL A 107 -9.13 -7.68 13.86
CA VAL A 107 -8.54 -8.19 12.62
C VAL A 107 -7.04 -8.47 12.81
N HIS A 108 -6.32 -7.59 13.48
CA HIS A 108 -4.90 -7.77 13.79
C HIS A 108 -4.63 -9.05 14.61
N LYS A 109 -5.48 -9.37 15.60
CA LYS A 109 -5.39 -10.65 16.32
C LYS A 109 -5.57 -11.86 15.38
N ARG A 110 -6.42 -11.76 14.37
CA ARG A 110 -6.58 -12.82 13.36
C ARG A 110 -5.39 -12.92 12.42
N LEU A 111 -4.75 -11.79 12.09
CA LEU A 111 -3.49 -11.78 11.34
C LEU A 111 -2.35 -12.42 12.14
N GLN A 112 -2.25 -12.14 13.44
CA GLN A 112 -1.30 -12.82 14.32
C GLN A 112 -1.55 -14.33 14.33
N ARG A 113 -2.81 -14.74 14.43
CA ARG A 113 -3.18 -16.16 14.37
C ARG A 113 -2.78 -16.82 13.05
N LEU A 114 -2.92 -16.12 11.93
CA LEU A 114 -2.45 -16.61 10.63
C LEU A 114 -0.92 -16.82 10.64
N LYS A 115 -0.16 -15.85 11.14
CA LYS A 115 1.32 -15.95 11.26
C LYS A 115 1.74 -17.09 12.19
N GLU A 116 1.03 -17.32 13.29
CA GLU A 116 1.27 -18.48 14.18
C GLU A 116 1.07 -19.82 13.46
N LEU A 117 -0.03 -19.96 12.69
CA LEU A 117 -0.33 -21.18 11.94
C LEU A 117 0.72 -21.45 10.85
N GLU A 118 1.19 -20.41 10.18
CA GLU A 118 2.28 -20.50 9.20
C GLU A 118 3.61 -20.90 9.83
N ALA A 119 3.95 -20.30 10.97
CA ALA A 119 5.14 -20.64 11.73
C ALA A 119 5.10 -22.10 12.22
N MET A 120 3.94 -22.57 12.72
CA MET A 120 3.75 -23.96 13.13
C MET A 120 3.94 -24.93 11.97
N GLU A 121 3.50 -24.59 10.76
CA GLU A 121 3.69 -25.42 9.58
C GLU A 121 5.18 -25.51 9.17
N GLN A 122 5.90 -24.38 9.24
CA GLN A 122 7.33 -24.32 8.88
C GLN A 122 8.25 -25.01 9.91
N THR A 123 7.92 -24.92 11.19
CA THR A 123 8.75 -25.44 12.29
C THR A 123 8.44 -26.90 12.65
N GLY A 124 7.59 -27.60 11.86
CA GLY A 124 7.20 -28.98 12.18
C GLY A 124 6.27 -29.09 13.40
N GLY A 125 5.64 -27.98 13.84
CA GLY A 125 4.74 -27.94 14.99
C GLY A 125 3.46 -28.77 14.87
N PHE A 126 3.32 -29.54 13.79
CA PHE A 126 2.30 -30.56 13.60
C PHE A 126 2.74 -31.93 14.07
N GLU A 127 4.02 -32.13 14.42
CA GLU A 127 4.52 -33.42 14.96
C GLU A 127 3.86 -33.70 16.30
N GLY A 128 3.41 -34.97 16.46
CA GLY A 128 2.68 -35.41 17.65
C GLY A 128 1.17 -35.11 17.69
N ARG A 129 0.63 -34.42 16.68
CA ARG A 129 -0.82 -34.15 16.58
C ARG A 129 -1.54 -35.23 15.76
N THR A 130 -2.82 -35.39 16.01
CA THR A 130 -3.65 -36.31 15.22
C THR A 130 -3.89 -35.77 13.82
N LYS A 131 -4.05 -36.65 12.82
CA LYS A 131 -4.38 -36.27 11.43
C LYS A 131 -5.61 -35.36 11.33
N LYS A 132 -6.60 -35.53 12.21
CA LYS A 132 -7.81 -34.72 12.27
C LYS A 132 -7.50 -33.29 12.70
N GLU A 133 -6.67 -33.11 13.73
CA GLU A 133 -6.26 -31.79 14.21
C GLU A 133 -5.44 -31.05 13.17
N ILE A 134 -4.48 -31.70 12.53
CA ILE A 134 -3.70 -31.12 11.43
C ILE A 134 -4.62 -30.61 10.31
N LEU A 135 -5.59 -31.44 9.90
CA LEU A 135 -6.54 -31.04 8.87
C LEU A 135 -7.40 -29.84 9.28
N MET A 136 -7.79 -29.75 10.56
CA MET A 136 -8.56 -28.60 11.06
C MET A 136 -7.73 -27.32 11.06
N LEU A 137 -6.47 -27.37 11.52
CA LEU A 137 -5.54 -26.23 11.51
C LEU A 137 -5.22 -25.77 10.09
N THR A 138 -4.99 -26.69 9.17
CA THR A 138 -4.74 -26.38 7.75
C THR A 138 -5.96 -25.72 7.11
N ARG A 139 -7.17 -26.18 7.42
CA ARG A 139 -8.42 -25.54 6.93
C ARG A 139 -8.60 -24.13 7.53
N GLU A 140 -8.27 -23.94 8.80
CA GLU A 140 -8.29 -22.62 9.45
C GLU A 140 -7.30 -21.68 8.78
N LYS A 141 -6.04 -22.11 8.58
CA LYS A 141 -5.00 -21.36 7.86
C LYS A 141 -5.48 -20.93 6.48
N ASN A 142 -5.91 -21.88 5.64
CA ASN A 142 -6.34 -21.60 4.27
C ASN A 142 -7.53 -20.63 4.21
N LYS A 143 -8.45 -20.70 5.19
CA LYS A 143 -9.57 -19.76 5.30
C LYS A 143 -9.10 -18.36 5.65
N LEU A 144 -8.18 -18.21 6.60
CA LEU A 144 -7.61 -16.92 6.99
C LEU A 144 -6.75 -16.34 5.87
N GLU A 145 -5.89 -17.13 5.26
CA GLU A 145 -5.03 -16.73 4.15
C GLU A 145 -5.85 -16.22 2.97
N ARG A 146 -6.92 -16.91 2.59
CA ARG A 146 -7.80 -16.48 1.51
C ARG A 146 -8.49 -15.14 1.78
N SER A 147 -8.84 -14.84 3.03
CA SER A 147 -9.59 -13.63 3.37
C SER A 147 -8.72 -12.47 3.84
N LEU A 148 -7.57 -12.75 4.45
CA LEU A 148 -6.70 -11.75 5.09
C LEU A 148 -5.26 -11.78 4.56
N GLY A 149 -4.91 -12.69 3.66
CA GLY A 149 -3.55 -12.85 3.16
C GLY A 149 -2.97 -11.58 2.55
N GLY A 150 -3.77 -10.81 1.82
CA GLY A 150 -3.32 -9.56 1.21
C GLY A 150 -3.07 -8.41 2.18
N ILE A 151 -3.53 -8.49 3.43
CA ILE A 151 -3.29 -7.48 4.47
C ILE A 151 -2.37 -8.00 5.59
N ARG A 152 -1.65 -9.10 5.36
CA ARG A 152 -0.79 -9.80 6.33
C ARG A 152 0.16 -8.89 7.08
N ASP A 153 0.77 -7.94 6.39
CA ASP A 153 1.83 -7.09 6.92
C ASP A 153 1.32 -5.71 7.36
N MET A 154 0.02 -5.49 7.30
CA MET A 154 -0.60 -4.26 7.72
C MET A 154 -0.59 -4.14 9.25
N GLN A 155 0.09 -3.12 9.79
CA GLN A 155 0.21 -2.88 11.23
C GLN A 155 -0.75 -1.79 11.72
N LYS A 156 -1.15 -0.89 10.85
CA LYS A 156 -2.03 0.25 11.13
C LYS A 156 -3.08 0.42 10.04
N VAL A 157 -4.10 1.18 10.34
CA VAL A 157 -5.15 1.54 9.39
C VAL A 157 -4.53 2.32 8.22
N PRO A 158 -4.93 2.07 6.96
CA PRO A 158 -4.37 2.72 5.78
C PRO A 158 -4.71 4.21 5.74
N SER A 159 -3.85 4.99 5.07
CA SER A 159 -4.04 6.45 4.89
C SER A 159 -5.02 6.77 3.77
N ALA A 160 -5.22 5.87 2.81
CA ALA A 160 -6.20 5.98 1.73
C ALA A 160 -6.63 4.58 1.27
N ILE A 161 -7.79 4.49 0.63
CA ILE A 161 -8.27 3.26 0.01
C ILE A 161 -8.53 3.45 -1.48
N TRP A 162 -8.12 2.47 -2.29
CA TRP A 162 -8.49 2.32 -3.69
C TRP A 162 -9.60 1.27 -3.82
N VAL A 163 -10.74 1.62 -4.41
CA VAL A 163 -11.91 0.73 -4.49
C VAL A 163 -12.34 0.55 -5.95
N VAL A 164 -12.54 -0.70 -6.35
CA VAL A 164 -13.18 -1.06 -7.61
C VAL A 164 -14.61 -1.51 -7.34
N ASP A 165 -15.57 -0.76 -7.87
CA ASP A 165 -17.03 -0.94 -7.66
C ASP A 165 -17.49 -0.61 -6.22
N THR A 166 -17.88 0.65 -6.01
CA THR A 166 -18.35 1.14 -4.71
C THR A 166 -19.67 0.51 -4.26
N ASN A 167 -20.53 0.07 -5.20
CA ASN A 167 -21.78 -0.59 -4.86
C ASN A 167 -21.56 -1.96 -4.25
N LYS A 168 -20.59 -2.70 -4.77
CA LYS A 168 -20.24 -4.01 -4.23
C LYS A 168 -19.49 -3.90 -2.91
N GLU A 169 -18.56 -2.97 -2.85
CA GLU A 169 -17.69 -2.74 -1.69
C GLU A 169 -18.24 -1.65 -0.74
N HIS A 170 -19.59 -1.48 -0.69
CA HIS A 170 -20.25 -0.47 0.13
C HIS A 170 -19.84 -0.54 1.62
N LEU A 171 -19.53 -1.73 2.14
CA LEU A 171 -19.03 -1.90 3.51
C LEU A 171 -17.66 -1.24 3.69
N ALA A 172 -16.73 -1.44 2.76
CA ALA A 172 -15.41 -0.82 2.80
C ALA A 172 -15.49 0.71 2.73
N VAL A 173 -16.30 1.23 1.80
CA VAL A 173 -16.54 2.68 1.64
C VAL A 173 -17.14 3.27 2.92
N ASN A 174 -18.17 2.65 3.48
CA ASN A 174 -18.81 3.12 4.72
C ASN A 174 -17.87 3.12 5.92
N GLU A 175 -16.99 2.11 6.04
CA GLU A 175 -16.00 2.04 7.11
C GLU A 175 -14.93 3.13 6.93
N ALA A 176 -14.47 3.36 5.70
CA ALA A 176 -13.52 4.42 5.40
C ALA A 176 -14.08 5.81 5.73
N ILE A 177 -15.32 6.10 5.31
CA ILE A 177 -16.00 7.37 5.62
C ILE A 177 -16.09 7.57 7.14
N LYS A 178 -16.46 6.53 7.91
CA LYS A 178 -16.55 6.61 9.38
C LYS A 178 -15.22 6.96 10.05
N LEU A 179 -14.11 6.52 9.46
CA LEU A 179 -12.76 6.78 9.96
C LEU A 179 -12.11 8.04 9.35
N GLY A 180 -12.80 8.72 8.44
CA GLY A 180 -12.25 9.88 7.73
C GLY A 180 -11.12 9.53 6.76
N ILE A 181 -11.06 8.28 6.28
CA ILE A 181 -10.05 7.83 5.33
C ILE A 181 -10.48 8.21 3.92
N PRO A 182 -9.66 8.93 3.14
CA PRO A 182 -9.96 9.27 1.76
C PRO A 182 -10.20 8.03 0.89
N VAL A 183 -11.29 8.08 0.13
CA VAL A 183 -11.68 7.02 -0.81
C VAL A 183 -11.40 7.46 -2.23
N ILE A 184 -10.61 6.66 -2.95
CA ILE A 184 -10.39 6.77 -4.38
C ILE A 184 -11.12 5.59 -5.02
N ALA A 185 -11.98 5.82 -5.99
CA ALA A 185 -12.74 4.71 -6.57
C ALA A 185 -13.04 4.87 -8.05
N ILE A 186 -13.16 3.73 -8.74
CA ILE A 186 -13.80 3.67 -10.05
C ILE A 186 -15.31 3.79 -9.84
N LEU A 187 -15.91 4.73 -10.56
CA LEU A 187 -17.35 4.98 -10.52
C LEU A 187 -17.98 4.68 -11.88
N ASP A 188 -18.75 3.64 -11.95
CA ASP A 188 -19.64 3.40 -13.08
C ASP A 188 -20.94 4.20 -12.93
N THR A 189 -21.77 4.22 -13.94
CA THR A 189 -23.00 5.02 -14.03
C THR A 189 -24.07 4.68 -12.98
N ASN A 190 -23.93 3.56 -12.26
CA ASN A 190 -24.84 3.10 -11.19
C ASN A 190 -24.35 3.50 -9.78
N CYS A 191 -23.15 4.09 -9.64
CA CYS A 191 -22.54 4.43 -8.36
C CYS A 191 -22.98 5.80 -7.81
N ASP A 192 -22.77 6.05 -6.51
CA ASP A 192 -22.98 7.37 -5.89
C ASP A 192 -21.62 8.11 -5.76
N PRO A 193 -21.42 9.19 -6.53
CA PRO A 193 -20.16 9.92 -6.51
C PRO A 193 -19.93 10.72 -5.22
N ASP A 194 -20.96 10.99 -4.43
CA ASP A 194 -20.84 11.80 -3.22
C ASP A 194 -20.19 11.05 -2.05
N GLN A 195 -20.06 9.73 -2.17
CA GLN A 195 -19.40 8.89 -1.16
C GLN A 195 -17.88 8.79 -1.35
N VAL A 196 -17.34 9.38 -2.43
CA VAL A 196 -15.95 9.21 -2.85
C VAL A 196 -15.25 10.55 -2.91
N ASN A 197 -14.06 10.64 -2.33
CA ASN A 197 -13.26 11.86 -2.35
C ASN A 197 -12.59 12.11 -3.70
N TYR A 198 -12.09 11.03 -4.32
CA TYR A 198 -11.43 11.07 -5.63
C TYR A 198 -12.13 10.11 -6.60
N PRO A 199 -13.24 10.57 -7.21
CA PRO A 199 -13.99 9.75 -8.15
C PRO A 199 -13.25 9.62 -9.48
N ILE A 200 -13.13 8.44 -10.03
CA ILE A 200 -12.63 8.18 -11.38
C ILE A 200 -13.78 7.57 -12.19
N PRO A 201 -14.48 8.34 -13.01
CA PRO A 201 -15.56 7.82 -13.83
C PRO A 201 -15.01 6.78 -14.83
N GLY A 202 -15.57 5.58 -14.84
CA GLY A 202 -15.10 4.52 -15.70
C GLY A 202 -15.84 3.21 -15.50
N ASN A 203 -15.64 2.29 -16.44
CA ASN A 203 -16.23 0.97 -16.42
C ASN A 203 -15.55 0.06 -15.38
N ASP A 204 -16.30 -0.48 -14.46
CA ASP A 204 -15.83 -1.40 -13.43
C ASP A 204 -16.08 -2.89 -13.76
N ASP A 205 -16.83 -3.17 -14.84
CA ASP A 205 -17.16 -4.51 -15.31
C ASP A 205 -16.12 -5.07 -16.29
N ALA A 206 -15.41 -4.20 -17.01
CA ALA A 206 -14.41 -4.61 -17.98
C ALA A 206 -13.07 -4.91 -17.29
N ILE A 207 -12.56 -6.16 -17.47
CA ILE A 207 -11.28 -6.60 -16.90
C ILE A 207 -10.15 -5.64 -17.29
N ARG A 208 -10.09 -5.23 -18.57
CA ARG A 208 -9.06 -4.32 -19.10
C ARG A 208 -9.14 -2.93 -18.49
N SER A 209 -10.35 -2.40 -18.24
CA SER A 209 -10.55 -1.10 -17.63
C SER A 209 -10.10 -1.11 -16.16
N ALA A 210 -10.57 -2.08 -15.38
CA ALA A 210 -10.19 -2.25 -13.99
C ALA A 210 -8.66 -2.44 -13.85
N ALA A 211 -8.05 -3.26 -14.71
CA ALA A 211 -6.61 -3.48 -14.72
C ALA A 211 -5.82 -2.21 -15.07
N LEU A 212 -6.24 -1.47 -16.11
CA LEU A 212 -5.58 -0.23 -16.52
C LEU A 212 -5.62 0.82 -15.39
N LEU A 213 -6.80 1.07 -14.81
CA LEU A 213 -6.96 2.06 -13.75
C LEU A 213 -6.23 1.66 -12.45
N THR A 214 -6.26 0.38 -12.09
CA THR A 214 -5.49 -0.13 -10.94
C THR A 214 -3.98 0.02 -11.17
N LYS A 215 -3.50 -0.26 -12.39
CA LYS A 215 -2.10 -0.06 -12.76
C LYS A 215 -1.67 1.41 -12.65
N VAL A 216 -2.53 2.34 -13.02
CA VAL A 216 -2.28 3.78 -12.89
C VAL A 216 -2.08 4.16 -11.44
N VAL A 217 -2.99 3.74 -10.56
CA VAL A 217 -2.88 4.01 -9.12
C VAL A 217 -1.63 3.34 -8.53
N ALA A 218 -1.33 2.11 -8.92
CA ALA A 218 -0.10 1.44 -8.50
C ALA A 218 1.17 2.16 -9.00
N SER A 219 1.13 2.78 -10.19
CA SER A 219 2.25 3.59 -10.68
C SER A 219 2.43 4.88 -9.87
N ALA A 220 1.34 5.53 -9.44
CA ALA A 220 1.39 6.66 -8.52
C ALA A 220 2.02 6.27 -7.17
N VAL A 221 1.66 5.09 -6.65
CA VAL A 221 2.28 4.53 -5.44
C VAL A 221 3.78 4.30 -5.64
N ALA A 222 4.19 3.72 -6.77
CA ALA A 222 5.60 3.46 -7.08
C ALA A 222 6.42 4.77 -7.14
N GLU A 223 5.89 5.81 -7.80
CA GLU A 223 6.53 7.14 -7.83
C GLU A 223 6.60 7.78 -6.44
N GLY A 224 5.55 7.65 -5.63
CA GLY A 224 5.55 8.12 -4.24
C GLY A 224 6.62 7.44 -3.39
N LEU A 225 6.78 6.12 -3.53
CA LEU A 225 7.84 5.37 -2.85
C LEU A 225 9.25 5.79 -3.31
N GLN A 226 9.45 6.06 -4.61
CA GLN A 226 10.71 6.57 -5.13
C GLN A 226 11.02 7.97 -4.60
N ALA A 227 10.03 8.86 -4.56
CA ALA A 227 10.18 10.21 -4.00
C ALA A 227 10.58 10.15 -2.51
N ARG A 228 9.96 9.27 -1.73
CA ARG A 228 10.30 9.03 -0.33
C ARG A 228 11.74 8.49 -0.16
N ALA A 229 12.15 7.53 -1.01
CA ALA A 229 13.51 6.99 -0.97
C ALA A 229 14.56 8.06 -1.30
N GLY A 230 14.27 8.95 -2.26
CA GLY A 230 15.14 10.07 -2.63
C GLY A 230 15.27 11.11 -1.50
N GLN A 231 14.20 11.42 -0.79
CA GLN A 231 14.24 12.33 0.37
C GLN A 231 15.02 11.74 1.53
N GLY A 232 14.84 10.45 1.84
CA GLY A 232 15.61 9.78 2.90
C GLY A 232 17.09 9.60 2.59
N ALA A 233 17.50 9.64 1.32
CA ALA A 233 18.90 9.66 0.93
C ALA A 233 19.52 11.06 1.06
N GLY A 234 18.75 12.12 0.82
CA GLY A 234 19.17 13.51 1.03
C GLY A 234 19.40 13.83 2.51
N GLU A 235 18.45 13.45 3.38
CA GLU A 235 18.58 13.66 4.83
C GLU A 235 19.76 12.90 5.47
N LYS A 236 20.15 11.75 4.90
CA LYS A 236 21.35 11.03 5.36
C LYS A 236 22.66 11.66 4.88
N GLN A 237 22.66 12.31 3.73
CA GLN A 237 23.83 13.03 3.24
C GLN A 237 24.04 14.36 3.96
N ASP A 238 22.96 15.03 4.36
CA ASP A 238 23.04 16.27 5.16
C ASP A 238 23.37 15.99 6.65
N ALA A 239 23.11 14.76 7.14
CA ALA A 239 23.52 14.34 8.49
C ALA A 239 24.97 13.82 8.55
N GLU A 240 25.58 13.43 7.41
CA GLU A 240 27.00 13.11 7.27
C GLU A 240 27.85 14.32 6.80
N GLY A 241 27.22 15.43 6.42
CA GLY A 241 27.84 16.72 6.21
C GLY A 241 28.12 17.35 7.57
N ALA A 242 29.24 16.97 8.17
CA ALA A 242 29.74 17.43 9.45
C ALA A 242 29.47 18.92 9.67
N GLU A 243 28.77 19.26 10.75
CA GLU A 243 29.00 20.53 11.42
C GLU A 243 30.51 20.62 11.69
N PRO A 244 31.18 21.71 11.31
CA PRO A 244 32.60 21.86 11.66
C PRO A 244 32.67 21.80 13.19
N LEU A 245 33.42 20.83 13.69
CA LEU A 245 33.73 20.69 15.13
C LEU A 245 34.07 22.07 15.69
N ALA A 246 33.39 22.46 16.75
CA ALA A 246 33.65 23.74 17.40
C ALA A 246 35.14 23.85 17.74
N GLU A 247 35.73 25.03 17.62
CA GLU A 247 37.19 25.26 17.81
C GLU A 247 37.72 24.65 19.12
N TRP A 248 36.92 24.62 20.19
CA TRP A 248 37.28 24.00 21.46
C TRP A 248 37.34 22.45 21.42
N GLU A 249 36.60 21.81 20.55
CA GLU A 249 36.64 20.34 20.30
C GLU A 249 37.87 19.95 19.49
N GLN A 250 38.30 20.79 18.55
CA GLN A 250 39.53 20.60 17.79
C GLN A 250 40.76 20.78 18.67
N GLU A 251 40.75 21.72 19.63
CA GLU A 251 41.82 21.89 20.63
C GLU A 251 41.91 20.70 21.59
N LEU A 252 40.78 20.12 22.02
CA LEU A 252 40.75 18.92 22.87
C LEU A 252 41.37 17.69 22.19
N LEU A 253 41.07 17.50 20.89
CA LEU A 253 41.65 16.42 20.09
C LEU A 253 43.12 16.63 19.80
N ALA A 254 43.57 17.85 19.58
CA ALA A 254 44.98 18.19 19.38
C ALA A 254 45.78 18.04 20.70
N GLY A 255 45.19 18.34 21.86
CA GLY A 255 45.79 18.14 23.17
C GLY A 255 45.95 16.68 23.58
N ALA A 256 45.02 15.82 23.14
CA ALA A 256 45.06 14.38 23.41
C ALA A 256 46.14 13.64 22.63
N THR A 257 46.51 14.14 21.43
CA THR A 257 47.58 13.56 20.60
C THR A 257 49.01 14.03 21.00
N ALA A 258 49.12 15.15 21.70
CA ALA A 258 50.40 15.66 22.22
C ALA A 258 50.84 14.99 23.55
N GLY A 259 49.91 14.38 24.29
CA GLY A 259 50.19 13.72 25.57
C GLY A 259 50.74 12.28 25.48
N THR A 260 50.78 11.68 24.29
CA THR A 260 51.22 10.28 24.10
C THR A 260 52.67 10.16 23.56
N ALA A 261 53.38 11.28 23.35
CA ALA A 261 54.76 11.25 22.78
C ALA A 261 55.89 11.43 23.82
N GLU A 262 55.62 11.63 25.10
CA GLU A 262 56.67 11.84 26.12
C GLU A 262 56.82 10.74 27.19
N GLY A 263 56.30 9.53 26.94
CA GLY A 263 56.32 8.44 27.91
C GLY A 263 57.17 7.23 27.60
N GLU A 264 58.06 7.27 26.58
CA GLU A 264 58.84 6.11 26.19
C GLU A 264 60.32 6.38 25.98
N ALA A 265 61.01 6.72 27.12
CA ALA A 265 62.47 6.63 27.22
C ALA A 265 62.87 6.51 28.68
N ALA A 266 63.07 5.30 29.18
CA ALA A 266 64.07 4.89 30.18
C ALA A 266 63.54 3.69 31.01
N ALA A 267 63.99 2.51 30.66
CA ALA A 267 64.68 1.60 31.56
C ALA A 267 64.87 0.23 30.94
N LYS A 268 66.07 -0.06 30.55
CA LYS A 268 66.63 -1.39 30.23
C LYS A 268 67.28 -1.98 31.53
N PRO A 269 67.72 -3.20 31.47
CA PRO A 269 67.27 -4.32 32.28
C PRO A 269 68.33 -4.73 33.32
N GLU A 270 68.00 -5.50 34.32
CA GLU A 270 68.93 -6.37 34.98
C GLU A 270 68.41 -7.77 35.24
N THR A 271 69.23 -8.66 34.83
CA THR A 271 69.32 -10.10 35.02
C THR A 271 69.56 -10.50 36.47
N SER A 272 69.00 -11.59 36.89
CA SER A 272 69.66 -12.70 37.67
C SER A 272 68.58 -13.76 37.99
N THR A 273 68.70 -14.99 37.41
CA THR A 273 69.25 -16.19 38.00
C THR A 273 68.82 -16.42 39.47
N ASP A 274 68.11 -17.47 39.79
CA ASP A 274 68.56 -18.74 40.31
C ASP A 274 67.41 -19.49 41.02
N ALA A 275 67.34 -20.72 40.66
CA ALA A 275 67.27 -21.98 41.46
C ALA A 275 66.20 -22.11 42.58
N SER A 276 65.35 -23.02 42.41
CA SER A 276 65.15 -24.35 43.04
C SER A 276 63.75 -24.84 42.71
#